data_dd692fda860bc00d6c2ba1e9bc09eb2b
#
_entry.id   dd692fda860bc00d6c2ba1e9bc09eb2b
#
_cell.length_a   1.000
_cell.length_b   1.000
_cell.length_c   1.000
_cell.angle_alpha   90.00
_cell.angle_beta   90.00
_cell.angle_gamma   90.00
#
_symmetry.space_group_name_H-M   'P 1'
#
loop_
_entity.id
_entity.type
_entity.pdbx_description
1 polymer ?
#
loop_
_entity_poly.entity_id
_entity_poly.type
_entity_poly.pdbx_seq_one_letter_code
_entity_poly.pdbx_strand_id
1 'polypeptide(L)'
;MDDNQNMRAIAAAVLHSADIRNVHEAAEGATAFDLLRRHAIDLAIVDFNMFPLDGVEFTRLVRTSPDSPNAYLPIIMMTGHSERARVYEARDAGVNEFIVKPITAKAVLDRINAVILRPRAFIKAEHYVGPCRRRRDPPDYEGPFRRYTDAGRSSAA
;
A
#
# COMPACT_ATOMS: atom_id res chain seq x y z
N MET A 1 0.84 -11.51 1.32
CA MET A 1 1.55 -11.86 0.08
C MET A 1 3.03 -11.76 0.32
N ASP A 2 3.76 -12.85 0.13
CA ASP A 2 5.20 -13.00 0.36
C ASP A 2 5.58 -14.37 -0.26
N ASP A 3 6.71 -14.50 -0.96
CA ASP A 3 7.12 -15.79 -1.55
C ASP A 3 7.63 -16.77 -0.48
N ASN A 4 8.06 -16.27 0.67
CA ASN A 4 8.48 -17.06 1.82
C ASN A 4 7.27 -17.54 2.65
N GLN A 5 7.04 -18.84 2.67
CA GLN A 5 5.94 -19.47 3.42
C GLN A 5 5.97 -19.16 4.92
N ASN A 6 7.15 -19.12 5.54
CA ASN A 6 7.27 -18.82 6.96
C ASN A 6 6.84 -17.39 7.27
N MET A 7 7.18 -16.44 6.39
CA MET A 7 6.76 -15.06 6.55
C MET A 7 5.25 -14.89 6.39
N ARG A 8 4.63 -15.61 5.45
CA ARG A 8 3.17 -15.63 5.32
C ARG A 8 2.51 -16.17 6.59
N ALA A 9 3.02 -17.30 7.12
CA ALA A 9 2.49 -17.90 8.35
C ALA A 9 2.62 -16.96 9.56
N ILE A 10 3.73 -16.24 9.71
CA ILE A 10 3.93 -15.24 10.76
C ILE A 10 2.95 -14.10 10.61
N ALA A 11 2.80 -13.55 9.39
CA ALA A 11 1.86 -12.46 9.12
C ALA A 11 0.41 -12.89 9.41
N ALA A 12 0.01 -14.09 8.99
CA ALA A 12 -1.32 -14.64 9.26
C ALA A 12 -1.55 -14.82 10.77
N ALA A 13 -0.58 -15.37 11.51
CA ALA A 13 -0.67 -15.53 12.96
C ALA A 13 -0.83 -14.17 13.68
N VAL A 14 -0.10 -13.15 13.24
CA VAL A 14 -0.23 -11.79 13.77
C VAL A 14 -1.63 -11.23 13.52
N LEU A 15 -2.17 -11.40 12.32
CA LEU A 15 -3.52 -10.93 11.97
C LEU A 15 -4.60 -11.68 12.77
N HIS A 16 -4.48 -13.00 12.90
CA HIS A 16 -5.39 -13.81 13.70
C HIS A 16 -5.35 -13.42 15.18
N SER A 17 -4.18 -13.08 15.73
CA SER A 17 -4.07 -12.62 17.11
C SER A 17 -4.81 -11.29 17.38
N ALA A 18 -5.07 -10.53 16.32
CA ALA A 18 -5.85 -9.29 16.34
C ALA A 18 -7.33 -9.51 15.94
N ASP A 19 -7.80 -10.75 15.94
CA ASP A 19 -9.15 -11.17 15.55
C ASP A 19 -9.50 -10.87 14.07
N ILE A 20 -8.51 -10.65 13.23
CA ILE A 20 -8.68 -10.56 11.76
C ILE A 20 -8.64 -11.98 11.20
N ARG A 21 -9.83 -12.54 10.90
CA ARG A 21 -9.96 -13.97 10.57
C ARG A 21 -10.01 -14.25 9.08
N ASN A 22 -10.52 -13.31 8.29
CA ASN A 22 -10.63 -13.48 6.85
C ASN A 22 -9.31 -13.10 6.17
N VAL A 23 -8.35 -14.02 6.19
CA VAL A 23 -7.00 -13.84 5.66
C VAL A 23 -6.78 -14.76 4.47
N HIS A 24 -6.45 -14.16 3.32
CA HIS A 24 -6.07 -14.86 2.10
C HIS A 24 -4.56 -14.77 1.89
N GLU A 25 -3.93 -15.88 1.56
CA GLU A 25 -2.49 -15.93 1.32
C GLU A 25 -2.17 -16.10 -0.16
N ALA A 26 -1.15 -15.40 -0.62
CA ALA A 26 -0.59 -15.56 -1.95
C ALA A 26 0.94 -15.62 -1.88
N ALA A 27 1.55 -16.52 -2.64
CA ALA A 27 3.00 -16.65 -2.74
C ALA A 27 3.57 -15.79 -3.87
N GLU A 28 2.72 -15.34 -4.80
CA GLU A 28 3.13 -14.58 -5.98
C GLU A 28 2.04 -13.60 -6.45
N GLY A 29 2.43 -12.65 -7.29
CA GLY A 29 1.54 -11.59 -7.76
C GLY A 29 0.33 -12.07 -8.55
N ALA A 30 0.49 -13.08 -9.40
CA ALA A 30 -0.60 -13.62 -10.19
C ALA A 30 -1.71 -14.21 -9.30
N THR A 31 -1.33 -15.04 -8.33
CA THR A 31 -2.26 -15.60 -7.34
C THR A 31 -2.94 -14.50 -6.53
N ALA A 32 -2.19 -13.48 -6.11
CA ALA A 32 -2.76 -12.36 -5.37
C ALA A 32 -3.79 -11.59 -6.20
N PHE A 33 -3.51 -11.36 -7.49
CA PHE A 33 -4.43 -10.65 -8.38
C PHE A 33 -5.71 -11.45 -8.63
N ASP A 34 -5.62 -12.77 -8.74
CA ASP A 34 -6.77 -13.65 -8.83
C ASP A 34 -7.63 -13.66 -7.55
N LEU A 35 -6.99 -13.61 -6.38
CA LEU A 35 -7.70 -13.46 -5.11
C LEU A 35 -8.45 -12.13 -5.03
N LEU A 36 -7.86 -11.03 -5.50
CA LEU A 36 -8.53 -9.73 -5.57
C LEU A 36 -9.76 -9.75 -6.48
N ARG A 37 -9.78 -10.59 -7.54
CA ARG A 37 -10.93 -10.73 -8.42
C ARG A 37 -12.05 -11.56 -7.82
N ARG A 38 -11.69 -12.56 -6.99
CA ARG A 38 -12.65 -13.54 -6.44
C ARG A 38 -13.20 -13.15 -5.09
N HIS A 39 -12.49 -12.30 -4.35
CA HIS A 39 -12.83 -11.93 -2.98
C HIS A 39 -12.84 -10.42 -2.80
N ALA A 40 -13.74 -9.94 -1.94
CA ALA A 40 -13.72 -8.56 -1.47
C ALA A 40 -12.56 -8.41 -0.47
N ILE A 41 -11.42 -7.94 -0.94
CA ILE A 41 -10.23 -7.70 -0.11
C ILE A 41 -10.18 -6.23 0.27
N ASP A 42 -10.12 -5.95 1.56
CA ASP A 42 -10.11 -4.59 2.11
C ASP A 42 -8.69 -4.01 2.25
N LEU A 43 -7.67 -4.87 2.35
CA LEU A 43 -6.30 -4.47 2.55
C LEU A 43 -5.34 -5.57 2.08
N ALA A 44 -4.22 -5.18 1.47
CA ALA A 44 -3.13 -6.09 1.13
C ALA A 44 -1.86 -5.76 1.93
N ILE A 45 -1.24 -6.79 2.49
CA ILE A 45 0.12 -6.73 3.06
C ILE A 45 1.03 -7.47 2.09
N VAL A 46 2.01 -6.75 1.52
CA VAL A 46 2.80 -7.21 0.38
C VAL A 46 4.28 -7.13 0.71
N ASP A 47 5.01 -8.21 0.49
CA ASP A 47 6.47 -8.16 0.60
C ASP A 47 7.08 -7.33 -0.54
N PHE A 48 8.18 -6.67 -0.23
CA PHE A 48 8.90 -5.85 -1.18
C PHE A 48 9.57 -6.73 -2.24
N ASN A 49 10.32 -7.74 -1.79
CA ASN A 49 11.10 -8.62 -2.65
C ASN A 49 10.38 -9.96 -2.86
N MET A 50 9.82 -10.12 -4.03
CA MET A 50 9.20 -11.37 -4.47
C MET A 50 9.59 -11.66 -5.91
N PHE A 51 9.45 -12.90 -6.33
CA PHE A 51 9.65 -13.33 -7.70
C PHE A 51 8.40 -14.08 -8.21
N PRO A 52 8.02 -13.94 -9.49
CA PRO A 52 8.64 -13.16 -10.58
C PRO A 52 8.29 -11.67 -10.56
N LEU A 53 7.28 -11.25 -9.82
CA LEU A 53 6.77 -9.88 -9.73
C LEU A 53 7.04 -9.33 -8.33
N ASP A 54 7.81 -8.26 -8.23
CA ASP A 54 8.08 -7.64 -6.95
C ASP A 54 6.87 -6.82 -6.41
N GLY A 55 6.92 -6.43 -5.13
CA GLY A 55 5.81 -5.73 -4.48
C GLY A 55 5.52 -4.36 -5.09
N VAL A 56 6.53 -3.69 -5.68
CA VAL A 56 6.36 -2.40 -6.34
C VAL A 56 5.63 -2.57 -7.67
N GLU A 57 6.02 -3.57 -8.45
CA GLU A 57 5.38 -3.92 -9.72
C GLU A 57 3.95 -4.40 -9.51
N PHE A 58 3.71 -5.24 -8.49
CA PHE A 58 2.36 -5.64 -8.09
C PHE A 58 1.51 -4.42 -7.72
N THR A 59 2.06 -3.49 -6.93
CA THR A 59 1.34 -2.26 -6.56
C THR A 59 0.99 -1.44 -7.81
N ARG A 60 1.91 -1.27 -8.75
CA ARG A 60 1.64 -0.57 -10.02
C ARG A 60 0.51 -1.25 -10.81
N LEU A 61 0.53 -2.59 -10.91
CA LEU A 61 -0.54 -3.34 -11.56
C LEU A 61 -1.90 -3.08 -10.89
N VAL A 62 -1.98 -3.16 -9.57
CA VAL A 62 -3.21 -2.88 -8.84
C VAL A 62 -3.71 -1.46 -9.10
N ARG A 63 -2.81 -0.47 -9.23
CA ARG A 63 -3.17 0.94 -9.41
C ARG A 63 -3.56 1.31 -10.83
N THR A 64 -2.94 0.69 -11.83
CA THR A 64 -3.00 1.17 -13.22
C THR A 64 -3.60 0.18 -14.22
N SER A 65 -3.65 -1.11 -13.89
CA SER A 65 -4.24 -2.08 -14.79
C SER A 65 -5.74 -1.83 -14.99
N PRO A 66 -6.23 -1.83 -16.24
CA PRO A 66 -7.67 -1.78 -16.52
C PRO A 66 -8.43 -2.96 -15.93
N ASP A 67 -7.75 -4.10 -15.74
CA ASP A 67 -8.32 -5.31 -15.16
C ASP A 67 -8.25 -5.32 -13.62
N SER A 68 -7.73 -4.27 -12.99
CA SER A 68 -7.67 -4.19 -11.54
C SER A 68 -9.07 -4.10 -10.93
N PRO A 69 -9.44 -5.02 -10.04
CA PRO A 69 -10.77 -4.99 -9.42
C PRO A 69 -10.93 -3.83 -8.43
N ASN A 70 -9.82 -3.33 -7.87
CA ASN A 70 -9.83 -2.20 -6.94
C ASN A 70 -8.50 -1.43 -6.98
N ALA A 71 -8.44 -0.40 -7.81
CA ALA A 71 -7.27 0.48 -7.90
C ALA A 71 -7.02 1.29 -6.60
N TYR A 72 -8.00 1.35 -5.70
CA TYR A 72 -7.92 2.07 -4.42
C TYR A 72 -7.53 1.18 -3.25
N LEU A 73 -7.33 -0.13 -3.48
CA LEU A 73 -6.97 -1.10 -2.44
C LEU A 73 -5.85 -0.55 -1.54
N PRO A 74 -6.05 -0.47 -0.22
CA PRO A 74 -4.99 -0.14 0.70
C PRO A 74 -3.87 -1.18 0.64
N ILE A 75 -2.62 -0.73 0.42
CA ILE A 75 -1.45 -1.60 0.34
C ILE A 75 -0.45 -1.17 1.40
N ILE A 76 -0.08 -2.11 2.26
CA ILE A 76 1.00 -2.00 3.25
C ILE A 76 2.16 -2.85 2.74
N MET A 77 3.33 -2.27 2.56
CA MET A 77 4.51 -2.98 2.07
C MET A 77 5.44 -3.36 3.20
N MET A 78 5.83 -4.63 3.26
CA MET A 78 6.86 -5.12 4.16
C MET A 78 8.22 -4.94 3.49
N THR A 79 9.19 -4.34 4.19
CA THR A 79 10.51 -3.99 3.64
C THR A 79 11.62 -4.33 4.61
N GLY A 80 12.75 -4.79 4.11
CA GLY A 80 13.99 -4.94 4.89
C GLY A 80 14.76 -3.62 5.01
N HIS A 81 15.82 -3.63 5.80
CA HIS A 81 16.67 -2.45 5.99
C HIS A 81 17.45 -2.06 4.71
N SER A 82 17.74 -3.04 3.86
CA SER A 82 18.47 -2.86 2.60
C SER A 82 17.68 -2.11 1.52
N GLU A 83 16.34 -2.09 1.64
CA GLU A 83 15.48 -1.51 0.61
C GLU A 83 15.15 -0.03 0.82
N ARG A 84 15.79 0.64 1.79
CA ARG A 84 15.52 2.06 2.11
C ARG A 84 15.59 2.97 0.88
N ALA A 85 16.53 2.72 -0.02
CA ALA A 85 16.67 3.51 -1.24
C ALA A 85 15.45 3.36 -2.18
N ARG A 86 14.81 2.19 -2.17
CA ARG A 86 13.66 1.87 -3.01
C ARG A 86 12.29 2.25 -2.39
N VAL A 87 12.27 2.70 -1.13
CA VAL A 87 11.03 3.15 -0.47
C VAL A 87 10.35 4.29 -1.24
N TYR A 88 11.14 5.18 -1.85
CA TYR A 88 10.60 6.25 -2.69
C TYR A 88 9.92 5.70 -3.94
N GLU A 89 10.49 4.66 -4.56
CA GLU A 89 9.91 3.98 -5.70
C GLU A 89 8.56 3.34 -5.34
N ALA A 90 8.50 2.61 -4.23
CA ALA A 90 7.28 2.01 -3.72
C ALA A 90 6.20 3.05 -3.37
N ARG A 91 6.61 4.17 -2.75
CA ARG A 91 5.72 5.31 -2.51
C ARG A 91 5.15 5.85 -3.83
N ASP A 92 5.99 5.97 -4.84
CA ASP A 92 5.62 6.51 -6.15
C ASP A 92 4.81 5.51 -6.97
N ALA A 93 4.88 4.22 -6.65
CA ALA A 93 3.98 3.19 -7.16
C ALA A 93 2.58 3.23 -6.51
N GLY A 94 2.42 3.93 -5.38
CA GLY A 94 1.12 4.09 -4.72
C GLY A 94 0.91 3.22 -3.47
N VAL A 95 2.00 2.84 -2.78
CA VAL A 95 1.92 2.17 -1.48
C VAL A 95 1.38 3.11 -0.41
N ASN A 96 0.51 2.60 0.46
CA ASN A 96 -0.09 3.37 1.54
C ASN A 96 0.85 3.49 2.74
N GLU A 97 1.35 2.39 3.26
CA GLU A 97 2.18 2.35 4.47
C GLU A 97 3.29 1.31 4.34
N PHE A 98 4.27 1.39 5.25
CA PHE A 98 5.41 0.48 5.28
C PHE A 98 5.57 -0.15 6.65
N ILE A 99 5.94 -1.45 6.66
CA ILE A 99 6.36 -2.19 7.84
C ILE A 99 7.79 -2.65 7.61
N VAL A 100 8.69 -2.33 8.54
CA VAL A 100 10.08 -2.80 8.48
C VAL A 100 10.19 -4.18 9.10
N LYS A 101 10.80 -5.12 8.39
CA LYS A 101 11.12 -6.46 8.94
C LYS A 101 12.23 -6.35 10.01
N PRO A 102 12.17 -7.11 11.11
CA PRO A 102 11.21 -8.17 11.42
C PRO A 102 9.82 -7.61 11.80
N ILE A 103 8.77 -8.27 11.32
CA ILE A 103 7.40 -7.85 11.59
C ILE A 103 7.00 -8.17 13.03
N THR A 104 6.29 -7.25 13.65
CA THR A 104 5.71 -7.44 15.00
C THR A 104 4.22 -7.17 14.95
N ALA A 105 3.45 -7.79 15.85
CA ALA A 105 2.01 -7.57 15.96
C ALA A 105 1.70 -6.07 16.10
N LYS A 106 2.43 -5.37 16.96
CA LYS A 106 2.27 -3.92 17.15
C LYS A 106 2.48 -3.15 15.84
N ALA A 107 3.57 -3.42 15.10
CA ALA A 107 3.87 -2.71 13.86
C ALA A 107 2.78 -2.93 12.80
N VAL A 108 2.29 -4.16 12.66
CA VAL A 108 1.22 -4.51 11.72
C VAL A 108 -0.06 -3.75 12.08
N LEU A 109 -0.49 -3.82 13.33
CA LEU A 109 -1.72 -3.18 13.79
C LEU A 109 -1.65 -1.66 13.72
N ASP A 110 -0.52 -1.05 14.08
CA ASP A 110 -0.32 0.40 13.94
C ASP A 110 -0.48 0.87 12.49
N ARG A 111 -0.01 0.10 11.50
CA ARG A 111 -0.15 0.44 10.08
C ARG A 111 -1.55 0.18 9.55
N ILE A 112 -2.21 -0.90 9.95
CA ILE A 112 -3.61 -1.15 9.63
C ILE A 112 -4.48 0.00 10.17
N ASN A 113 -4.31 0.36 11.43
CA ASN A 113 -5.02 1.48 12.05
C ASN A 113 -4.73 2.81 11.33
N ALA A 114 -3.49 3.06 10.92
CA ALA A 114 -3.14 4.27 10.20
C ALA A 114 -3.87 4.37 8.85
N VAL A 115 -4.02 3.25 8.15
CA VAL A 115 -4.71 3.18 6.85
C VAL A 115 -6.22 3.33 7.00
N ILE A 116 -6.81 2.71 8.03
CA ILE A 116 -8.27 2.68 8.23
C ILE A 116 -8.75 3.99 8.90
N LEU A 117 -8.10 4.41 10.00
CA LEU A 117 -8.58 5.52 10.82
C LEU A 117 -8.11 6.89 10.32
N ARG A 118 -7.04 6.93 9.54
CA ARG A 118 -6.45 8.16 8.98
C ARG A 118 -6.13 7.97 7.50
N PRO A 119 -7.13 7.63 6.66
CA PRO A 119 -6.91 7.40 5.24
C PRO A 119 -6.40 8.69 4.58
N ARG A 120 -5.35 8.56 3.78
CA ARG A 120 -4.87 9.65 2.95
C ARG A 120 -5.79 9.81 1.74
N ALA A 121 -6.05 11.06 1.35
CA ALA A 121 -6.76 11.34 0.10
C ALA A 121 -6.08 10.60 -1.06
N PHE A 122 -6.87 9.96 -1.91
CA PHE A 122 -6.38 9.24 -3.06
C PHE A 122 -6.30 10.19 -4.26
N ILE A 123 -5.19 10.16 -4.99
CA ILE A 123 -4.94 11.01 -6.15
C ILE A 123 -4.91 10.13 -7.39
N LYS A 124 -5.68 10.56 -8.39
CA LYS A 124 -5.62 9.99 -9.74
C LYS A 124 -5.20 11.10 -10.70
N ALA A 125 -3.99 11.01 -11.20
CA ALA A 125 -3.40 11.93 -12.17
C ALA A 125 -2.80 11.12 -13.33
N GLU A 126 -2.45 11.78 -14.43
CA GLU A 126 -1.92 11.14 -15.63
C GLU A 126 -0.74 10.18 -15.35
N HIS A 127 0.16 10.58 -14.44
CA HIS A 127 1.38 9.81 -14.12
C HIS A 127 1.40 9.25 -12.70
N TYR A 128 0.27 9.30 -11.96
CA TYR A 128 0.23 8.79 -10.60
C TYR A 128 -1.19 8.39 -10.18
N VAL A 129 -1.32 7.17 -9.70
CA VAL A 129 -2.54 6.67 -9.05
C VAL A 129 -2.14 6.13 -7.68
N GLY A 130 -2.66 6.73 -6.61
CA GLY A 130 -2.30 6.29 -5.26
C GLY A 130 -2.63 7.30 -4.16
N PRO A 131 -2.33 6.98 -2.90
CA PRO A 131 -2.57 7.87 -1.77
C PRO A 131 -1.69 9.12 -1.86
N CYS A 132 -2.21 10.26 -1.42
CA CYS A 132 -1.46 11.52 -1.41
C CYS A 132 -0.10 11.31 -0.73
N ARG A 133 0.98 11.74 -1.38
CA ARG A 133 2.35 11.58 -0.88
C ARG A 133 2.67 12.48 0.31
N ARG A 134 1.86 13.51 0.54
CA ARG A 134 2.00 14.40 1.69
C ARG A 134 1.38 13.74 2.92
N ARG A 135 2.15 13.63 4.00
CA ARG A 135 1.64 13.14 5.30
C ARG A 135 1.08 14.27 6.17
N ARG A 136 1.45 15.51 5.84
CA ARG A 136 0.94 16.74 6.47
C ARG A 136 0.70 17.74 5.35
N ASP A 137 -0.48 18.34 5.31
CA ASP A 137 -0.69 19.58 4.58
C ASP A 137 -0.32 20.70 5.55
N PRO A 138 0.78 21.44 5.34
CA PRO A 138 1.01 22.66 6.10
C PRO A 138 -0.15 23.62 5.78
N PRO A 139 -0.83 24.21 6.79
CA PRO A 139 -1.98 25.09 6.56
C PRO A 139 -1.61 26.33 5.70
N ASP A 140 -0.34 26.68 5.66
CA ASP A 140 0.18 27.91 5.01
C ASP A 140 1.15 27.59 3.86
N TYR A 141 0.88 26.56 3.06
CA TYR A 141 1.74 26.27 1.92
C TYR A 141 1.50 27.25 0.77
N GLU A 142 2.34 28.23 0.61
CA GLU A 142 2.37 29.21 -0.49
C GLU A 142 3.27 28.80 -1.68
N GLY A 143 3.78 27.58 -1.70
CA GLY A 143 4.67 27.12 -2.76
C GLY A 143 3.98 26.78 -4.07
N PRO A 144 4.74 26.56 -5.14
CA PRO A 144 4.16 26.27 -6.45
C PRO A 144 3.30 25.01 -6.38
N PHE A 145 2.03 25.16 -6.72
CA PHE A 145 1.09 24.06 -6.84
C PHE A 145 1.48 23.18 -8.04
N ARG A 146 2.15 22.06 -7.75
CA ARG A 146 2.66 21.13 -8.78
C ARG A 146 1.66 20.06 -9.18
N ARG A 147 0.43 20.10 -8.65
CA ARG A 147 -0.60 19.08 -8.87
C ARG A 147 -1.94 19.74 -9.16
N TYR A 148 -2.73 19.09 -10.01
CA TYR A 148 -4.06 19.54 -10.37
C TYR A 148 -4.99 19.78 -9.14
N THR A 149 -4.87 18.95 -8.10
CA THR A 149 -5.63 19.10 -6.85
C THR A 149 -5.18 20.28 -5.99
N ASP A 150 -3.98 20.81 -6.19
CA ASP A 150 -3.49 21.98 -5.47
C ASP A 150 -4.05 23.29 -6.08
N ALA A 151 -4.36 23.29 -7.37
CA ALA A 151 -4.90 24.48 -8.08
C ALA A 151 -6.33 24.87 -7.63
N GLY A 152 -7.11 23.92 -7.12
CA GLY A 152 -8.48 24.16 -6.61
C GLY A 152 -8.55 24.85 -5.25
N ARG A 153 -7.43 24.94 -4.51
CA ARG A 153 -7.38 25.56 -3.16
C ARG A 153 -7.06 27.07 -3.19
N SER A 154 -6.62 27.58 -4.34
CA SER A 154 -6.25 29.00 -4.48
C SER A 154 -7.45 29.95 -4.72
N SER A 155 -8.68 29.43 -4.88
CA SER A 155 -9.86 30.24 -5.22
C SER A 155 -10.87 30.41 -4.08
N ALA A 156 -10.51 30.06 -2.84
CA ALA A 156 -11.32 30.24 -1.64
C ALA A 156 -10.57 31.09 -0.60
N ALA A 157 -10.29 32.32 -0.93
CA ALA A 157 -9.89 33.38 -0.01
C ALA A 157 -10.72 34.63 -0.31
#